data_298542b9dbcc6b68ba9ba042b9816225
#
_entry.id   298542b9dbcc6b68ba9ba042b9816225
#
_cell.length_a   1.000
_cell.length_b   1.000
_cell.length_c   1.000
_cell.angle_alpha   90.00
_cell.angle_beta   90.00
_cell.angle_gamma   90.00
#
_symmetry.space_group_name_H-M   'P 1'
#
loop_
_entity.id
_entity.type
_entity.pdbx_description
1 polymer ?
#
loop_
_entity_poly.entity_id
_entity_poly.type
_entity_poly.pdbx_seq_one_letter_code
_entity_poly.pdbx_strand_id
1 'polypeptide(L)'
;MSSVNEIKQHLKAVEQTRQITNAMYLLSTSRMKKAMQHVEFNLFYLQRLRATMKDILSKTKNNDLTNRFIEDNKKGSAVFVVVTSDKGLCGGYNSAVVKLAIEKLSEYHDYPVVISLGIAGDKMLRDKGVVPVYSWYGASQHPTLNLANQVAEKLIGLYLTDDFHEVYVVYTEFHSAAVQEPKCVRLLPLLRRDFLDVEREGDKTAEMIFEPSIDVVFDQLVYQYVTGFMFDVFMQSSASENIARMNAMQSATRNADDMIKHLSTELNAARQLQITNEITEISAAVEMGGI
;
A
#
# COMPACT_ATOMS: atom_id res chain seq x y z
N MET A 1 38.17 -21.57 -12.04
CA MET A 1 36.93 -22.11 -12.63
C MET A 1 36.09 -22.70 -11.52
N SER A 2 34.81 -22.41 -11.47
CA SER A 2 33.91 -22.99 -10.47
C SER A 2 33.86 -24.52 -10.67
N SER A 3 33.88 -25.29 -9.57
CA SER A 3 33.79 -26.75 -9.68
C SER A 3 32.42 -27.17 -10.19
N VAL A 4 32.33 -28.31 -10.88
CA VAL A 4 31.04 -28.88 -11.36
C VAL A 4 30.01 -28.96 -10.22
N ASN A 5 30.47 -29.27 -9.00
CA ASN A 5 29.60 -29.31 -7.82
C ASN A 5 29.05 -27.93 -7.38
N GLU A 6 29.88 -26.90 -7.48
CA GLU A 6 29.42 -25.50 -7.16
C GLU A 6 28.35 -25.04 -8.16
N ILE A 7 28.57 -25.25 -9.47
CA ILE A 7 27.59 -24.91 -10.51
C ILE A 7 26.29 -25.68 -10.28
N LYS A 8 26.36 -26.96 -9.95
CA LYS A 8 25.19 -27.80 -9.65
C LYS A 8 24.42 -27.32 -8.42
N GLN A 9 25.11 -26.91 -7.36
CA GLN A 9 24.48 -26.34 -6.15
C GLN A 9 23.81 -25.00 -6.45
N HIS A 10 24.48 -24.15 -7.23
CA HIS A 10 23.94 -22.87 -7.65
C HIS A 10 22.66 -23.04 -8.51
N LEU A 11 22.72 -23.96 -9.50
CA LEU A 11 21.58 -24.31 -10.33
C LEU A 11 20.37 -24.72 -9.46
N LYS A 12 20.58 -25.62 -8.51
CA LYS A 12 19.51 -26.06 -7.58
C LYS A 12 18.95 -24.91 -6.74
N ALA A 13 19.78 -23.99 -6.25
CA ALA A 13 19.33 -22.83 -5.49
C ALA A 13 18.48 -21.87 -6.34
N VAL A 14 18.87 -21.65 -7.60
CA VAL A 14 18.10 -20.82 -8.54
C VAL A 14 16.77 -21.47 -8.90
N GLU A 15 16.73 -22.79 -9.11
CA GLU A 15 15.49 -23.54 -9.34
C GLU A 15 14.52 -23.41 -8.16
N GLN A 16 15.01 -23.51 -6.93
CA GLN A 16 14.20 -23.30 -5.73
C GLN A 16 13.68 -21.87 -5.64
N THR A 17 14.52 -20.88 -5.92
CA THR A 17 14.12 -19.46 -5.95
C THR A 17 13.03 -19.22 -6.98
N ARG A 18 13.17 -19.80 -8.18
CA ARG A 18 12.15 -19.74 -9.24
C ARG A 18 10.79 -20.30 -8.79
N GLN A 19 10.79 -21.44 -8.09
CA GLN A 19 9.56 -22.04 -7.56
C GLN A 19 8.88 -21.11 -6.54
N ILE A 20 9.66 -20.52 -5.64
CA ILE A 20 9.16 -19.59 -4.62
C ILE A 20 8.59 -18.33 -5.28
N THR A 21 9.31 -17.71 -6.22
CA THR A 21 8.84 -16.49 -6.89
C THR A 21 7.58 -16.73 -7.72
N ASN A 22 7.47 -17.88 -8.39
CA ASN A 22 6.27 -18.27 -9.12
C ASN A 22 5.07 -18.50 -8.18
N ALA A 23 5.27 -19.15 -7.05
CA ALA A 23 4.22 -19.33 -6.04
C ALA A 23 3.75 -17.98 -5.48
N MET A 24 4.68 -17.05 -5.21
CA MET A 24 4.35 -15.70 -4.76
C MET A 24 3.61 -14.87 -5.82
N TYR A 25 3.96 -15.04 -7.09
CA TYR A 25 3.24 -14.45 -8.22
C TYR A 25 1.77 -14.89 -8.23
N LEU A 26 1.51 -16.20 -8.16
CA LEU A 26 0.15 -16.76 -8.16
C LEU A 26 -0.67 -16.31 -6.94
N LEU A 27 -0.04 -16.29 -5.75
CA LEU A 27 -0.69 -15.82 -4.53
C LEU A 27 -1.06 -14.34 -4.62
N SER A 28 -0.15 -13.50 -5.12
CA SER A 28 -0.40 -12.06 -5.28
C SER A 28 -1.50 -11.79 -6.30
N THR A 29 -1.56 -12.56 -7.40
CA THR A 29 -2.63 -12.48 -8.39
C THR A 29 -4.00 -12.80 -7.78
N SER A 30 -4.09 -13.83 -6.92
CA SER A 30 -5.33 -14.18 -6.24
C SER A 30 -5.77 -13.09 -5.24
N ARG A 31 -4.83 -12.55 -4.46
CA ARG A 31 -5.12 -11.48 -3.49
C ARG A 31 -5.54 -10.18 -4.16
N MET A 32 -4.87 -9.81 -5.25
CA MET A 32 -5.24 -8.66 -6.08
C MET A 32 -6.70 -8.73 -6.52
N LYS A 33 -7.13 -9.86 -7.10
CA LYS A 33 -8.51 -10.03 -7.57
C LYS A 33 -9.53 -9.84 -6.44
N LYS A 34 -9.25 -10.37 -5.25
CA LYS A 34 -10.13 -10.19 -4.08
C LYS A 34 -10.18 -8.72 -3.64
N ALA A 35 -9.04 -8.04 -3.57
CA ALA A 35 -8.99 -6.63 -3.18
C ALA A 35 -9.77 -5.74 -4.16
N MET A 36 -9.63 -5.96 -5.47
CA MET A 36 -10.33 -5.19 -6.50
C MET A 36 -11.86 -5.29 -6.38
N GLN A 37 -12.40 -6.48 -6.09
CA GLN A 37 -13.85 -6.65 -5.89
C GLN A 37 -14.39 -5.80 -4.72
N HIS A 38 -13.62 -5.66 -3.66
CA HIS A 38 -14.02 -4.86 -2.49
C HIS A 38 -13.91 -3.34 -2.74
N VAL A 39 -12.96 -2.90 -3.55
CA VAL A 39 -12.82 -1.47 -3.91
C VAL A 39 -14.10 -0.94 -4.57
N GLU A 40 -14.67 -1.66 -5.54
CA GLU A 40 -15.88 -1.23 -6.24
C GLU A 40 -17.09 -1.08 -5.29
N PHE A 41 -17.28 -2.03 -4.38
CA PHE A 41 -18.39 -1.96 -3.41
C PHE A 41 -18.26 -0.80 -2.44
N ASN A 42 -17.06 -0.56 -1.93
CA ASN A 42 -16.85 0.50 -0.95
C ASN A 42 -16.95 1.90 -1.57
N LEU A 43 -16.55 2.05 -2.83
CA LEU A 43 -16.68 3.31 -3.56
C LEU A 43 -18.13 3.78 -3.63
N PHE A 44 -19.08 2.89 -3.92
CA PHE A 44 -20.50 3.21 -3.94
C PHE A 44 -21.00 3.69 -2.56
N TYR A 45 -20.58 3.03 -1.49
CA TYR A 45 -20.93 3.43 -0.12
C TYR A 45 -20.42 4.85 0.20
N LEU A 46 -19.16 5.13 -0.13
CA LEU A 46 -18.57 6.46 0.09
C LEU A 46 -19.24 7.55 -0.74
N GLN A 47 -19.62 7.27 -1.98
CA GLN A 47 -20.36 8.20 -2.82
C GLN A 47 -21.72 8.54 -2.22
N ARG A 48 -22.44 7.57 -1.67
CA ARG A 48 -23.71 7.78 -0.99
C ARG A 48 -23.56 8.63 0.28
N LEU A 49 -22.54 8.34 1.09
CA LEU A 49 -22.25 9.17 2.27
C LEU A 49 -21.93 10.61 1.87
N ARG A 50 -21.07 10.83 0.87
CA ARG A 50 -20.74 12.16 0.37
C ARG A 50 -21.98 12.90 -0.17
N ALA A 51 -22.86 12.22 -0.89
CA ALA A 51 -24.11 12.81 -1.38
C ALA A 51 -25.03 13.25 -0.23
N THR A 52 -25.20 12.40 0.78
CA THR A 52 -25.97 12.72 1.99
C THR A 52 -25.39 13.92 2.74
N MET A 53 -24.07 13.94 2.94
CA MET A 53 -23.38 15.07 3.59
C MET A 53 -23.56 16.36 2.78
N LYS A 54 -23.43 16.30 1.44
CA LYS A 54 -23.70 17.45 0.57
C LYS A 54 -25.14 17.97 0.70
N ASP A 55 -26.12 17.07 0.74
CA ASP A 55 -27.53 17.47 0.90
C ASP A 55 -27.73 18.18 2.22
N ILE A 56 -27.18 17.70 3.33
CA ILE A 56 -27.22 18.38 4.64
C ILE A 56 -26.56 19.74 4.52
N LEU A 57 -25.31 19.83 4.06
CA LEU A 57 -24.54 21.07 3.94
C LEU A 57 -25.23 22.12 3.04
N SER A 58 -25.97 21.68 2.03
CA SER A 58 -26.65 22.58 1.09
C SER A 58 -27.98 23.12 1.59
N LYS A 59 -28.67 22.37 2.47
CA LYS A 59 -29.94 22.75 3.07
C LYS A 59 -29.77 23.54 4.37
N THR A 60 -28.57 23.49 4.93
CA THR A 60 -28.22 24.18 6.18
C THR A 60 -27.56 25.51 5.88
N LYS A 61 -28.07 26.60 6.44
CA LYS A 61 -27.44 27.92 6.39
C LYS A 61 -26.13 27.90 7.16
N ASN A 62 -25.18 28.78 6.81
CA ASN A 62 -23.85 28.80 7.42
C ASN A 62 -23.83 28.94 8.96
N ASN A 63 -24.92 29.45 9.56
CA ASN A 63 -25.02 29.64 11.01
C ASN A 63 -25.78 28.52 11.74
N ASP A 64 -26.40 27.58 11.02
CA ASP A 64 -27.23 26.53 11.64
C ASP A 64 -26.42 25.25 11.93
N LEU A 65 -25.24 25.10 11.33
CA LEU A 65 -24.31 24.00 11.55
C LEU A 65 -22.94 24.60 11.85
N THR A 66 -22.59 24.68 13.10
CA THR A 66 -21.25 25.03 13.60
C THR A 66 -20.57 23.72 13.96
N ASN A 67 -19.84 23.16 13.02
CA ASN A 67 -19.24 21.85 13.21
C ASN A 67 -17.74 21.90 12.90
N ARG A 68 -16.94 21.39 13.84
CA ARG A 68 -15.49 21.42 13.80
C ARG A 68 -14.89 20.69 12.59
N PHE A 69 -15.59 19.68 12.07
CA PHE A 69 -15.13 18.91 10.92
C PHE A 69 -15.27 19.64 9.58
N ILE A 70 -16.00 20.76 9.50
CA ILE A 70 -16.20 21.53 8.27
C ILE A 70 -15.55 22.92 8.32
N GLU A 71 -15.06 23.34 9.48
CA GLU A 71 -14.40 24.62 9.67
C GLU A 71 -12.92 24.56 9.29
N ASP A 72 -12.47 25.56 8.52
CA ASP A 72 -11.06 25.74 8.16
C ASP A 72 -10.32 26.42 9.32
N ASN A 73 -9.99 25.66 10.36
CA ASN A 73 -9.23 26.16 11.50
C ASN A 73 -7.73 26.02 11.21
N LYS A 74 -7.06 27.13 10.92
CA LYS A 74 -5.64 27.17 10.53
C LYS A 74 -4.66 27.15 11.71
N LYS A 75 -5.09 26.83 12.91
CA LYS A 75 -4.24 26.81 14.10
C LYS A 75 -3.94 25.36 14.51
N GLY A 76 -2.68 25.02 14.60
CA GLY A 76 -2.21 23.70 15.04
C GLY A 76 -1.37 22.99 13.98
N SER A 77 -0.97 21.77 14.28
CA SER A 77 -0.18 20.91 13.40
C SER A 77 -1.05 19.97 12.54
N ALA A 78 -0.43 19.19 11.69
CA ALA A 78 -1.09 18.20 10.85
C ALA A 78 -0.77 16.76 11.29
N VAL A 79 -1.71 15.85 11.06
CA VAL A 79 -1.51 14.40 11.22
C VAL A 79 -1.35 13.76 9.83
N PHE A 80 -0.27 13.03 9.61
CA PHE A 80 -0.04 12.28 8.38
C PHE A 80 -0.15 10.78 8.63
N VAL A 81 -1.09 10.14 7.97
CA VAL A 81 -1.25 8.68 7.97
C VAL A 81 -0.56 8.12 6.74
N VAL A 82 0.48 7.32 6.92
CA VAL A 82 1.27 6.74 5.82
C VAL A 82 0.97 5.25 5.71
N VAL A 83 0.35 4.84 4.61
CA VAL A 83 -0.11 3.46 4.39
C VAL A 83 0.84 2.72 3.47
N THR A 84 1.48 1.69 4.00
CA THR A 84 2.47 0.86 3.32
C THR A 84 2.21 -0.63 3.56
N SER A 85 3.04 -1.50 3.01
CA SER A 85 2.94 -2.94 3.23
C SER A 85 3.63 -3.39 4.53
N ASP A 86 3.20 -4.55 5.03
CA ASP A 86 3.91 -5.23 6.13
C ASP A 86 5.08 -6.09 5.63
N LYS A 87 5.01 -6.58 4.38
CA LYS A 87 6.03 -7.44 3.76
C LYS A 87 6.68 -6.77 2.57
N GLY A 88 7.96 -7.00 2.39
CA GLY A 88 8.71 -6.56 1.22
C GLY A 88 8.36 -7.31 -0.07
N LEU A 89 9.29 -7.29 -1.01
CA LEU A 89 9.21 -7.94 -2.34
C LEU A 89 8.08 -7.41 -3.23
N CYS A 90 7.67 -6.16 -3.01
CA CYS A 90 6.66 -5.44 -3.80
C CYS A 90 7.29 -4.32 -4.66
N GLY A 91 8.50 -4.51 -5.14
CA GLY A 91 9.20 -3.54 -5.98
C GLY A 91 9.34 -2.17 -5.31
N GLY A 92 9.02 -1.12 -6.03
CA GLY A 92 9.09 0.28 -5.57
C GLY A 92 7.89 0.77 -4.76
N TYR A 93 6.88 -0.06 -4.47
CA TYR A 93 5.64 0.34 -3.82
C TYR A 93 5.85 1.14 -2.53
N ASN A 94 6.56 0.58 -1.55
CA ASN A 94 6.78 1.26 -0.27
C ASN A 94 7.64 2.53 -0.40
N SER A 95 8.69 2.48 -1.22
CA SER A 95 9.59 3.61 -1.41
C SER A 95 8.91 4.80 -2.06
N ALA A 96 7.96 4.57 -2.97
CA ALA A 96 7.19 5.63 -3.61
C ALA A 96 6.29 6.36 -2.61
N VAL A 97 5.55 5.62 -1.77
CA VAL A 97 4.68 6.18 -0.72
C VAL A 97 5.50 6.95 0.32
N VAL A 98 6.59 6.35 0.82
CA VAL A 98 7.43 6.99 1.84
C VAL A 98 8.11 8.25 1.28
N LYS A 99 8.56 8.24 0.01
CA LYS A 99 9.12 9.42 -0.64
C LYS A 99 8.12 10.56 -0.68
N LEU A 100 6.88 10.30 -1.13
CA LEU A 100 5.82 11.30 -1.16
C LEU A 100 5.48 11.80 0.25
N ALA A 101 5.43 10.90 1.25
CA ALA A 101 5.17 11.29 2.63
C ALA A 101 6.23 12.26 3.16
N ILE A 102 7.51 11.98 2.94
CA ILE A 102 8.62 12.85 3.37
C ILE A 102 8.57 14.20 2.65
N GLU A 103 8.28 14.20 1.34
CA GLU A 103 8.11 15.42 0.56
C GLU A 103 7.00 16.29 1.16
N LYS A 104 5.83 15.72 1.43
CA LYS A 104 4.70 16.43 2.04
C LYS A 104 4.97 16.88 3.48
N LEU A 105 5.64 16.07 4.28
CA LEU A 105 6.06 16.45 5.63
C LEU A 105 7.01 17.66 5.64
N SER A 106 7.88 17.78 4.63
CA SER A 106 8.82 18.89 4.53
C SER A 106 8.17 20.25 4.19
N GLU A 107 6.93 20.22 3.68
CA GLU A 107 6.14 21.42 3.40
C GLU A 107 5.52 22.04 4.68
N TYR A 108 5.53 21.28 5.81
CA TYR A 108 4.94 21.70 7.08
C TYR A 108 6.03 22.17 8.06
N HIS A 109 5.81 23.35 8.67
CA HIS A 109 6.74 23.96 9.62
C HIS A 109 6.45 23.60 11.08
N ASP A 110 5.22 23.16 11.38
CA ASP A 110 4.69 23.01 12.75
C ASP A 110 4.73 21.55 13.24
N TYR A 111 5.83 20.85 13.09
CA TYR A 111 6.07 19.50 13.64
C TYR A 111 4.92 18.53 13.42
N PRO A 112 4.63 18.12 12.19
CA PRO A 112 3.53 17.22 11.90
C PRO A 112 3.74 15.85 12.56
N VAL A 113 2.65 15.24 13.03
CA VAL A 113 2.65 13.91 13.63
C VAL A 113 2.44 12.87 12.54
N VAL A 114 3.23 11.80 12.61
CA VAL A 114 3.14 10.69 11.65
C VAL A 114 2.57 9.45 12.32
N ILE A 115 1.59 8.85 11.65
CA ILE A 115 1.01 7.55 11.95
C ILE A 115 1.40 6.59 10.83
N SER A 116 2.02 5.47 11.16
CA SER A 116 2.44 4.47 10.18
C SER A 116 1.49 3.29 10.16
N LEU A 117 1.04 2.91 8.98
CA LEU A 117 0.28 1.69 8.73
C LEU A 117 1.14 0.80 7.81
N GLY A 118 1.72 -0.25 8.40
CA GLY A 118 2.61 -1.20 7.72
C GLY A 118 4.05 -1.18 8.23
N ILE A 119 4.63 -2.37 8.41
CA ILE A 119 5.96 -2.55 9.00
C ILE A 119 7.06 -2.00 8.10
N ALA A 120 6.93 -2.18 6.78
CA ALA A 120 7.98 -1.75 5.84
C ALA A 120 8.12 -0.21 5.81
N GLY A 121 7.00 0.51 5.82
CA GLY A 121 7.01 1.97 5.85
C GLY A 121 7.47 2.52 7.19
N ASP A 122 7.06 1.91 8.31
CA ASP A 122 7.53 2.32 9.64
C ASP A 122 9.06 2.30 9.70
N LYS A 123 9.68 1.20 9.26
CA LYS A 123 11.14 1.09 9.19
C LYS A 123 11.76 2.16 8.28
N MET A 124 11.22 2.33 7.06
CA MET A 124 11.76 3.29 6.09
C MET A 124 11.62 4.73 6.56
N LEU A 125 10.53 5.08 7.26
CA LEU A 125 10.34 6.41 7.86
C LEU A 125 11.39 6.67 8.95
N ARG A 126 11.60 5.70 9.85
CA ARG A 126 12.63 5.78 10.90
C ARG A 126 14.05 5.92 10.33
N ASP A 127 14.37 5.17 9.28
CA ASP A 127 15.67 5.27 8.57
C ASP A 127 15.88 6.66 7.95
N LYS A 128 14.80 7.42 7.71
CA LYS A 128 14.82 8.81 7.24
C LYS A 128 14.70 9.86 8.36
N GLY A 129 14.75 9.43 9.63
CA GLY A 129 14.65 10.32 10.79
C GLY A 129 13.22 10.71 11.19
N VAL A 130 12.19 10.13 10.55
CA VAL A 130 10.80 10.35 10.90
C VAL A 130 10.33 9.23 11.81
N VAL A 131 9.97 9.55 13.07
CA VAL A 131 9.53 8.58 14.07
C VAL A 131 8.00 8.63 14.16
N PRO A 132 7.27 7.59 13.70
CA PRO A 132 5.83 7.53 13.87
C PRO A 132 5.42 7.47 15.35
N VAL A 133 4.40 8.25 15.73
CA VAL A 133 3.85 8.26 17.10
C VAL A 133 2.97 7.04 17.35
N TYR A 134 2.27 6.60 16.31
CA TYR A 134 1.47 5.37 16.34
C TYR A 134 1.79 4.51 15.13
N SER A 135 1.76 3.19 15.33
CA SER A 135 2.00 2.21 14.27
C SER A 135 0.99 1.08 14.38
N TRP A 136 0.30 0.76 13.27
CA TRP A 136 -0.55 -0.42 13.12
C TRP A 136 -0.06 -1.28 11.98
N TYR A 137 -0.32 -2.56 12.07
CA TYR A 137 0.10 -3.56 11.10
C TYR A 137 -1.11 -4.31 10.56
N GLY A 138 -0.97 -4.95 9.41
CA GLY A 138 -2.03 -5.75 8.80
C GLY A 138 -2.98 -5.00 7.88
N ALA A 139 -2.90 -3.68 7.79
CA ALA A 139 -3.83 -2.84 7.02
C ALA A 139 -3.92 -3.24 5.54
N SER A 140 -2.79 -3.52 4.89
CA SER A 140 -2.76 -3.94 3.49
C SER A 140 -2.84 -5.45 3.29
N GLN A 141 -2.37 -6.27 4.27
CA GLN A 141 -2.42 -7.74 4.15
C GLN A 141 -3.81 -8.33 4.40
N HIS A 142 -4.50 -7.81 5.40
CA HIS A 142 -5.81 -8.26 5.87
C HIS A 142 -6.68 -7.04 6.18
N PRO A 143 -7.11 -6.29 5.15
CA PRO A 143 -7.98 -5.14 5.35
C PRO A 143 -9.26 -5.57 6.07
N THR A 144 -9.54 -4.97 7.23
CA THR A 144 -10.76 -5.24 7.99
C THR A 144 -11.42 -3.92 8.39
N LEU A 145 -12.75 -3.91 8.43
CA LEU A 145 -13.51 -2.76 8.89
C LEU A 145 -13.20 -2.42 10.35
N ASN A 146 -12.90 -3.45 11.17
CA ASN A 146 -12.54 -3.24 12.57
C ASN A 146 -11.24 -2.42 12.70
N LEU A 147 -10.21 -2.72 11.91
CA LEU A 147 -8.98 -1.95 11.90
C LEU A 147 -9.22 -0.53 11.38
N ALA A 148 -10.06 -0.36 10.36
CA ALA A 148 -10.44 0.95 9.84
C ALA A 148 -11.15 1.78 10.91
N ASN A 149 -12.07 1.18 11.70
CA ASN A 149 -12.71 1.83 12.84
C ASN A 149 -11.70 2.27 13.90
N GLN A 150 -10.78 1.40 14.32
CA GLN A 150 -9.76 1.75 15.32
C GLN A 150 -8.88 2.92 14.87
N VAL A 151 -8.48 2.93 13.61
CA VAL A 151 -7.70 4.02 13.03
C VAL A 151 -8.54 5.29 12.95
N ALA A 152 -9.80 5.20 12.49
CA ALA A 152 -10.73 6.33 12.41
C ALA A 152 -11.00 6.98 13.78
N GLU A 153 -11.27 6.17 14.81
CA GLU A 153 -11.43 6.64 16.20
C GLU A 153 -10.21 7.42 16.67
N LYS A 154 -9.01 6.89 16.38
CA LYS A 154 -7.77 7.57 16.76
C LYS A 154 -7.58 8.89 16.01
N LEU A 155 -7.85 8.91 14.70
CA LEU A 155 -7.71 10.12 13.87
C LEU A 155 -8.70 11.21 14.31
N ILE A 156 -9.96 10.83 14.51
CA ILE A 156 -10.99 11.75 15.00
C ILE A 156 -10.64 12.25 16.41
N GLY A 157 -10.19 11.36 17.29
CA GLY A 157 -9.76 11.73 18.64
C GLY A 157 -8.59 12.73 18.63
N LEU A 158 -7.60 12.55 17.74
CA LEU A 158 -6.51 13.52 17.58
C LEU A 158 -7.00 14.84 16.98
N TYR A 159 -7.84 14.77 15.96
CA TYR A 159 -8.40 15.97 15.31
C TYR A 159 -9.28 16.82 16.25
N LEU A 160 -9.96 16.18 17.21
CA LEU A 160 -10.77 16.86 18.21
C LEU A 160 -9.92 17.48 19.35
N THR A 161 -8.64 17.20 19.44
CA THR A 161 -7.73 17.98 20.27
C THR A 161 -7.42 19.32 19.57
N ASP A 162 -7.11 20.37 20.31
CA ASP A 162 -6.79 21.68 19.73
C ASP A 162 -5.39 21.75 19.10
N ASP A 163 -4.64 20.65 19.18
CA ASP A 163 -3.27 20.55 18.68
C ASP A 163 -3.20 20.32 17.16
N PHE A 164 -4.25 19.72 16.57
CA PHE A 164 -4.26 19.33 15.16
C PHE A 164 -5.44 19.95 14.40
N HIS A 165 -5.16 20.46 13.20
CA HIS A 165 -6.15 21.10 12.34
C HIS A 165 -6.36 20.40 11.00
N GLU A 166 -5.46 19.52 10.60
CA GLU A 166 -5.54 18.77 9.34
C GLU A 166 -5.13 17.32 9.53
N VAL A 167 -5.79 16.43 8.81
CA VAL A 167 -5.42 15.01 8.71
C VAL A 167 -5.23 14.66 7.25
N TYR A 168 -4.05 14.17 6.92
CA TYR A 168 -3.67 13.71 5.59
C TYR A 168 -3.47 12.21 5.58
N VAL A 169 -3.81 11.58 4.46
CA VAL A 169 -3.56 10.16 4.21
C VAL A 169 -2.69 10.02 2.97
N VAL A 170 -1.52 9.38 3.13
CA VAL A 170 -0.57 9.09 2.06
C VAL A 170 -0.62 7.60 1.77
N TYR A 171 -1.07 7.25 0.58
CA TYR A 171 -1.29 5.86 0.16
C TYR A 171 -1.09 5.70 -1.35
N THR A 172 -1.19 4.50 -1.88
CA THR A 172 -1.19 4.28 -3.33
C THR A 172 -2.63 4.11 -3.83
N GLU A 173 -3.07 5.07 -4.63
CA GLU A 173 -4.37 5.02 -5.31
C GLU A 173 -4.33 3.98 -6.42
N PHE A 174 -5.36 3.14 -6.46
CA PHE A 174 -5.54 2.13 -7.49
C PHE A 174 -6.45 2.65 -8.60
N HIS A 175 -5.92 2.87 -9.79
CA HIS A 175 -6.70 3.21 -10.97
C HIS A 175 -6.95 1.98 -11.85
N SER A 176 -5.93 1.18 -12.09
CA SER A 176 -6.00 -0.04 -12.87
C SER A 176 -4.81 -0.96 -12.56
N ALA A 177 -4.80 -2.17 -13.12
CA ALA A 177 -3.66 -3.07 -13.00
C ALA A 177 -2.36 -2.49 -13.62
N ALA A 178 -2.46 -1.53 -14.53
CA ALA A 178 -1.31 -0.88 -15.16
C ALA A 178 -0.90 0.44 -14.47
N VAL A 179 -1.82 1.10 -13.76
CA VAL A 179 -1.61 2.43 -13.20
C VAL A 179 -1.94 2.43 -11.71
N GLN A 180 -0.94 2.60 -10.88
CA GLN A 180 -1.03 2.83 -9.45
C GLN A 180 -0.16 4.04 -9.11
N GLU A 181 -0.71 4.99 -8.37
CA GLU A 181 -0.04 6.25 -8.08
C GLU A 181 -0.02 6.53 -6.57
N PRO A 182 1.14 6.89 -5.99
CA PRO A 182 1.17 7.37 -4.62
C PRO A 182 0.48 8.73 -4.55
N LYS A 183 -0.44 8.89 -3.60
CA LYS A 183 -1.28 10.07 -3.43
C LYS A 183 -1.30 10.52 -1.99
N CYS A 184 -1.36 11.82 -1.79
CA CYS A 184 -1.61 12.46 -0.49
C CYS A 184 -2.96 13.17 -0.56
N VAL A 185 -3.90 12.76 0.28
CA VAL A 185 -5.26 13.31 0.31
C VAL A 185 -5.55 13.87 1.69
N ARG A 186 -6.11 15.08 1.75
CA ARG A 186 -6.63 15.62 3.00
C ARG A 186 -7.95 14.90 3.34
N LEU A 187 -7.99 14.28 4.51
CA LEU A 187 -9.16 13.58 5.03
C LEU A 187 -10.02 14.52 5.90
N LEU A 188 -9.39 15.34 6.74
CA LEU A 188 -10.04 16.34 7.58
C LEU A 188 -9.28 17.67 7.51
N PRO A 189 -9.97 18.82 7.64
CA PRO A 189 -11.42 19.01 7.69
C PRO A 189 -12.11 18.71 6.35
N LEU A 190 -13.42 18.45 6.41
CA LEU A 190 -14.29 18.23 5.26
C LEU A 190 -14.89 19.58 4.83
N LEU A 191 -14.17 20.33 4.02
CA LEU A 191 -14.62 21.67 3.63
C LEU A 191 -15.81 21.60 2.65
N ARG A 192 -16.72 22.56 2.74
CA ARG A 192 -17.87 22.64 1.82
C ARG A 192 -17.48 22.59 0.35
N ARG A 193 -16.31 23.13 -0.02
CA ARG A 193 -15.75 23.08 -1.38
C ARG A 193 -15.42 21.66 -1.85
N ASP A 194 -15.14 20.74 -0.93
CA ASP A 194 -14.78 19.34 -1.26
C ASP A 194 -16.00 18.51 -1.72
N PHE A 195 -17.20 19.10 -1.65
CA PHE A 195 -18.45 18.48 -2.09
C PHE A 195 -19.05 19.13 -3.35
N LEU A 196 -18.35 20.06 -4.01
CA LEU A 196 -18.89 20.75 -5.19
C LEU A 196 -19.11 19.82 -6.39
N ASP A 197 -18.27 18.83 -6.54
CA ASP A 197 -18.27 17.81 -7.59
C ASP A 197 -19.28 16.68 -7.38
N VAL A 198 -19.86 16.56 -6.16
CA VAL A 198 -20.80 15.50 -5.81
C VAL A 198 -22.18 15.83 -6.37
N GLU A 199 -22.84 14.90 -7.04
CA GLU A 199 -24.23 15.05 -7.46
C GLU A 199 -25.17 14.87 -6.27
N ARG A 200 -26.27 15.65 -6.25
CA ARG A 200 -27.32 15.51 -5.23
C ARG A 200 -28.26 14.38 -5.63
N GLU A 201 -28.60 13.55 -4.66
CA GLU A 201 -29.53 12.43 -4.88
C GLU A 201 -30.93 12.73 -4.33
N GLY A 202 -31.09 13.68 -3.39
CA GLY A 202 -32.36 13.98 -2.75
C GLY A 202 -33.21 15.01 -3.46
N ASP A 203 -34.49 15.05 -3.14
CA ASP A 203 -35.41 16.11 -3.58
C ASP A 203 -34.95 17.45 -2.99
N LYS A 204 -34.74 18.44 -3.87
CA LYS A 204 -34.27 19.77 -3.50
C LYS A 204 -35.26 20.53 -2.62
N THR A 205 -36.54 20.15 -2.68
CA THR A 205 -37.65 20.82 -1.96
C THR A 205 -38.03 20.16 -0.64
N ALA A 206 -37.59 18.88 -0.42
CA ALA A 206 -37.90 18.17 0.80
C ALA A 206 -37.21 18.80 2.02
N GLU A 207 -37.97 19.07 3.07
CA GLU A 207 -37.41 19.44 4.37
C GLU A 207 -36.82 18.23 5.04
N MET A 208 -35.63 18.39 5.65
CA MET A 208 -34.98 17.33 6.44
C MET A 208 -35.24 17.56 7.91
N ILE A 209 -35.69 16.53 8.60
CA ILE A 209 -35.82 16.50 10.06
C ILE A 209 -34.64 15.71 10.62
N PHE A 210 -33.95 16.27 11.60
CA PHE A 210 -32.79 15.66 12.22
C PHE A 210 -33.08 15.31 13.67
N GLU A 211 -32.88 14.05 14.06
CA GLU A 211 -33.05 13.58 15.43
C GLU A 211 -31.74 12.96 15.94
N PRO A 212 -31.20 13.39 17.08
CA PRO A 212 -31.71 14.43 17.98
C PRO A 212 -31.42 15.86 17.52
N SER A 213 -30.35 16.09 16.73
CA SER A 213 -29.98 17.38 16.17
C SER A 213 -29.12 17.19 14.92
N ILE A 214 -28.99 18.25 14.11
CA ILE A 214 -28.19 18.25 12.90
C ILE A 214 -26.70 17.97 13.18
N ASP A 215 -26.15 18.54 14.26
CA ASP A 215 -24.74 18.38 14.63
C ASP A 215 -24.44 16.92 14.99
N VAL A 216 -25.30 16.29 15.81
CA VAL A 216 -25.11 14.87 16.18
C VAL A 216 -25.21 13.96 14.97
N VAL A 217 -26.15 14.20 14.06
CA VAL A 217 -26.30 13.42 12.83
C VAL A 217 -25.07 13.62 11.94
N PHE A 218 -24.60 14.85 11.80
CA PHE A 218 -23.42 15.16 10.99
C PHE A 218 -22.13 14.54 11.55
N ASP A 219 -21.93 14.59 12.87
CA ASP A 219 -20.79 13.92 13.53
C ASP A 219 -20.76 12.41 13.27
N GLN A 220 -21.94 11.76 13.35
CA GLN A 220 -22.04 10.33 13.02
C GLN A 220 -21.72 10.04 11.54
N LEU A 221 -22.14 10.90 10.63
CA LEU A 221 -21.81 10.77 9.20
C LEU A 221 -20.31 10.98 8.96
N VAL A 222 -19.68 11.95 9.63
CA VAL A 222 -18.22 12.15 9.55
C VAL A 222 -17.48 10.91 10.05
N TYR A 223 -17.90 10.34 11.18
CA TYR A 223 -17.30 9.12 11.70
C TYR A 223 -17.40 7.96 10.70
N GLN A 224 -18.59 7.76 10.11
CA GLN A 224 -18.80 6.73 9.09
C GLN A 224 -17.99 6.99 7.82
N TYR A 225 -17.87 8.26 7.41
CA TYR A 225 -17.09 8.67 6.26
C TYR A 225 -15.58 8.40 6.47
N VAL A 226 -15.03 8.83 7.61
CA VAL A 226 -13.60 8.60 7.95
C VAL A 226 -13.30 7.11 8.00
N THR A 227 -14.17 6.31 8.63
CA THR A 227 -14.04 4.85 8.69
C THR A 227 -14.10 4.22 7.30
N GLY A 228 -15.10 4.58 6.50
CA GLY A 228 -15.28 4.07 5.15
C GLY A 228 -14.13 4.47 4.23
N PHE A 229 -13.63 5.71 4.35
CA PHE A 229 -12.46 6.18 3.62
C PHE A 229 -11.18 5.42 3.99
N MET A 230 -10.93 5.22 5.29
CA MET A 230 -9.77 4.43 5.73
C MET A 230 -9.84 2.97 5.25
N PHE A 231 -11.04 2.39 5.27
CA PHE A 231 -11.25 1.05 4.72
C PHE A 231 -10.99 1.00 3.21
N ASP A 232 -11.45 2.00 2.47
CA ASP A 232 -11.17 2.14 1.03
C ASP A 232 -9.66 2.24 0.76
N VAL A 233 -8.97 3.09 1.50
CA VAL A 233 -7.50 3.23 1.43
C VAL A 233 -6.80 1.89 1.68
N PHE A 234 -7.26 1.09 2.65
CA PHE A 234 -6.68 -0.24 2.90
C PHE A 234 -6.89 -1.21 1.73
N MET A 235 -8.08 -1.19 1.12
CA MET A 235 -8.38 -2.02 -0.04
C MET A 235 -7.57 -1.61 -1.27
N GLN A 236 -7.50 -0.32 -1.58
CA GLN A 236 -6.71 0.21 -2.68
C GLN A 236 -5.21 -0.07 -2.48
N SER A 237 -4.70 0.14 -1.28
CA SER A 237 -3.32 -0.17 -0.90
C SER A 237 -3.03 -1.66 -1.04
N SER A 238 -3.95 -2.52 -0.62
CA SER A 238 -3.83 -3.97 -0.77
C SER A 238 -3.80 -4.41 -2.25
N ALA A 239 -4.67 -3.84 -3.08
CA ALA A 239 -4.68 -4.10 -4.51
C ALA A 239 -3.36 -3.69 -5.16
N SER A 240 -2.92 -2.45 -4.93
CA SER A 240 -1.70 -1.87 -5.49
C SER A 240 -0.44 -2.61 -5.02
N GLU A 241 -0.34 -2.95 -3.73
CA GLU A 241 0.73 -3.77 -3.16
C GLU A 241 0.85 -5.13 -3.85
N ASN A 242 -0.29 -5.83 -4.02
CA ASN A 242 -0.29 -7.15 -4.64
C ASN A 242 0.02 -7.10 -6.14
N ILE A 243 -0.36 -6.03 -6.86
CA ILE A 243 0.05 -5.80 -8.24
C ILE A 243 1.57 -5.57 -8.33
N ALA A 244 2.10 -4.69 -7.50
CA ALA A 244 3.53 -4.42 -7.47
C ALA A 244 4.34 -5.69 -7.14
N ARG A 245 3.87 -6.51 -6.18
CA ARG A 245 4.49 -7.79 -5.86
C ARG A 245 4.35 -8.80 -6.99
N MET A 246 3.19 -8.91 -7.63
CA MET A 246 2.98 -9.76 -8.78
C MET A 246 3.97 -9.44 -9.90
N ASN A 247 4.13 -8.17 -10.26
CA ASN A 247 5.05 -7.72 -11.29
C ASN A 247 6.52 -7.99 -10.92
N ALA A 248 6.90 -7.73 -9.66
CA ALA A 248 8.25 -8.00 -9.16
C ALA A 248 8.57 -9.50 -9.18
N MET A 249 7.63 -10.34 -8.75
CA MET A 249 7.81 -11.80 -8.74
C MET A 249 7.81 -12.40 -10.15
N GLN A 250 7.02 -11.87 -11.07
CA GLN A 250 7.06 -12.27 -12.47
C GLN A 250 8.43 -11.96 -13.10
N SER A 251 8.97 -10.78 -12.85
CA SER A 251 10.31 -10.41 -13.33
C SER A 251 11.40 -11.29 -12.70
N ALA A 252 11.30 -11.55 -11.39
CA ALA A 252 12.24 -12.43 -10.70
C ALA A 252 12.20 -13.88 -11.24
N THR A 253 11.00 -14.40 -11.55
CA THR A 253 10.82 -15.73 -12.13
C THR A 253 11.45 -15.81 -13.52
N ARG A 254 11.25 -14.80 -14.38
CA ARG A 254 11.89 -14.73 -15.72
C ARG A 254 13.41 -14.69 -15.61
N ASN A 255 13.95 -13.86 -14.72
CA ASN A 255 15.39 -13.77 -14.49
C ASN A 255 15.96 -15.11 -14.01
N ALA A 256 15.23 -15.83 -13.15
CA ALA A 256 15.62 -17.15 -12.70
C ALA A 256 15.61 -18.18 -13.86
N ASP A 257 14.61 -18.14 -14.75
CA ASP A 257 14.56 -19.00 -15.95
C ASP A 257 15.78 -18.78 -16.86
N ASP A 258 16.19 -17.54 -17.07
CA ASP A 258 17.35 -17.23 -17.90
C ASP A 258 18.67 -17.67 -17.21
N MET A 259 18.77 -17.50 -15.90
CA MET A 259 19.93 -17.97 -15.12
C MET A 259 20.03 -19.50 -15.11
N ILE A 260 18.91 -20.23 -15.04
CA ILE A 260 18.87 -21.70 -15.13
C ILE A 260 19.42 -22.15 -16.49
N LYS A 261 19.00 -21.51 -17.58
CA LYS A 261 19.51 -21.83 -18.94
C LYS A 261 21.04 -21.64 -19.03
N HIS A 262 21.51 -20.47 -18.51
CA HIS A 262 22.96 -20.18 -18.52
C HIS A 262 23.75 -21.20 -17.69
N LEU A 263 23.36 -21.44 -16.44
CA LEU A 263 24.01 -22.39 -15.55
C LEU A 263 23.96 -23.81 -16.07
N SER A 264 22.90 -24.23 -16.76
CA SER A 264 22.80 -25.55 -17.39
C SER A 264 23.80 -25.71 -18.53
N THR A 265 23.99 -24.66 -19.35
CA THR A 265 25.00 -24.66 -20.41
C THR A 265 26.42 -24.71 -19.84
N GLU A 266 26.71 -23.92 -18.80
CA GLU A 266 27.98 -23.88 -18.11
C GLU A 266 28.31 -25.24 -17.44
N LEU A 267 27.31 -25.87 -16.80
CA LEU A 267 27.41 -27.18 -16.19
C LEU A 267 27.79 -28.25 -17.21
N ASN A 268 27.14 -28.24 -18.39
CA ASN A 268 27.44 -29.19 -19.45
C ASN A 268 28.87 -29.02 -20.01
N ALA A 269 29.29 -27.74 -20.21
CA ALA A 269 30.67 -27.47 -20.65
C ALA A 269 31.71 -27.89 -19.59
N ALA A 270 31.47 -27.60 -18.31
CA ALA A 270 32.36 -27.99 -17.21
C ALA A 270 32.48 -29.55 -17.08
N ARG A 271 31.33 -30.25 -17.23
CA ARG A 271 31.34 -31.73 -17.26
C ARG A 271 32.11 -32.30 -18.43
N GLN A 272 31.97 -31.77 -19.64
CA GLN A 272 32.72 -32.20 -20.80
C GLN A 272 34.22 -32.00 -20.59
N LEU A 273 34.62 -30.87 -20.04
CA LEU A 273 36.01 -30.54 -19.74
C LEU A 273 36.61 -31.49 -18.67
N GLN A 274 35.81 -31.78 -17.62
CA GLN A 274 36.21 -32.75 -16.60
C GLN A 274 36.43 -34.16 -17.20
N ILE A 275 35.47 -34.65 -18.00
CA ILE A 275 35.58 -35.96 -18.66
C ILE A 275 36.79 -36.00 -19.57
N THR A 276 37.03 -34.92 -20.34
CA THR A 276 38.19 -34.84 -21.23
C THR A 276 39.50 -34.92 -20.45
N ASN A 277 39.59 -34.19 -19.31
CA ASN A 277 40.79 -34.26 -18.46
C ASN A 277 40.99 -35.66 -17.86
N GLU A 278 39.94 -36.30 -17.34
CA GLU A 278 39.99 -37.65 -16.79
C GLU A 278 40.47 -38.67 -17.85
N ILE A 279 39.93 -38.57 -19.09
CA ILE A 279 40.38 -39.44 -20.21
C ILE A 279 41.84 -39.17 -20.55
N THR A 280 42.26 -37.90 -20.60
CA THR A 280 43.65 -37.53 -20.91
C THR A 280 44.62 -38.05 -19.85
N GLU A 281 44.26 -37.95 -18.56
CA GLU A 281 45.04 -38.46 -17.45
C GLU A 281 45.18 -39.99 -17.51
N ILE A 282 44.08 -40.71 -17.79
CA ILE A 282 44.11 -42.18 -17.96
C ILE A 282 44.97 -42.55 -19.16
N SER A 283 44.83 -41.85 -20.29
CA SER A 283 45.64 -42.15 -21.49
C SER A 283 47.15 -41.95 -21.24
N ALA A 284 47.47 -40.80 -20.56
CA ALA A 284 48.89 -40.54 -20.21
C ALA A 284 49.47 -41.58 -19.21
N ALA A 285 48.63 -42.04 -18.25
CA ALA A 285 49.04 -43.10 -17.31
C ALA A 285 49.29 -44.46 -18.00
N VAL A 286 48.46 -44.79 -19.01
CA VAL A 286 48.63 -46.01 -19.80
C VAL A 286 49.91 -45.96 -20.66
N GLU A 287 50.22 -44.80 -21.28
CA GLU A 287 51.42 -44.58 -22.04
C GLU A 287 52.69 -44.68 -21.17
N MET A 288 52.68 -44.20 -19.94
CA MET A 288 53.76 -44.21 -19.00
C MET A 288 53.92 -45.59 -18.30
N GLY A 289 52.87 -46.40 -18.21
CA GLY A 289 52.87 -47.72 -17.63
C GLY A 289 53.13 -48.91 -18.60
N GLY A 290 53.27 -48.61 -19.88
CA GLY A 290 53.46 -49.57 -20.97
C GLY A 290 54.91 -49.83 -21.36
N ILE A 291 55.87 -49.79 -20.39
CA ILE A 291 57.23 -50.28 -20.56
C ILE A 291 57.42 -51.58 -19.77
#